data_1655002b065a8e721d1dc81e3d274a7a
#
_entry.id   1655002b065a8e721d1dc81e3d274a7a
#
_cell.length_a   1.000
_cell.length_b   1.000
_cell.length_c   1.000
_cell.angle_alpha   90.00
_cell.angle_beta   90.00
_cell.angle_gamma   90.00
#
_symmetry.space_group_name_H-M   'P 1'
#
loop_
_entity.id
_entity.type
_entity.pdbx_description
1 polymer ?
#
loop_
_entity_poly.entity_id
_entity_poly.type
_entity_poly.pdbx_seq_one_letter_code
_entity_poly.pdbx_strand_id
1 'polypeptide(L)'
;MEAVFRVEGDRVLTSPWAAGPWDPSLQHGSAPAALIAWAAENIACERPMQVARLTVDLLRPVPIAPLEVKTELLRQGRKIQLIGIQLFAQGVEVVRASVLKIRVAEVAMPGIACEEQLDLPSAECGRHPDVTAKTQSGFLTHISMRQVAGQSLQPGPASVWYRVDRPIIDGVPISPLMRAAIVADFCNGTSAIVD
;
A
#
# COMPACT_ATOMS: atom_id res chain seq x y z
N MET A 1 -19.93 -3.56 2.67
CA MET A 1 -18.82 -3.61 3.67
C MET A 1 -18.24 -2.20 3.74
N GLU A 2 -18.10 -1.62 4.92
CA GLU A 2 -17.56 -0.27 5.10
C GLU A 2 -16.10 -0.20 4.65
N ALA A 3 -15.73 0.86 3.92
CA ALA A 3 -14.37 1.07 3.45
C ALA A 3 -13.43 1.56 4.57
N VAL A 4 -12.12 1.46 4.34
CA VAL A 4 -11.10 2.03 5.25
C VAL A 4 -11.16 3.56 5.25
N PHE A 5 -11.34 4.15 4.06
CA PHE A 5 -11.42 5.59 3.88
C PHE A 5 -12.63 6.01 3.05
N ARG A 6 -13.20 7.18 3.39
CA ARG A 6 -14.15 7.91 2.56
C ARG A 6 -13.56 9.26 2.18
N VAL A 7 -13.48 9.54 0.89
CA VAL A 7 -12.88 10.76 0.34
C VAL A 7 -13.97 11.81 0.10
N GLU A 8 -13.75 13.02 0.61
CA GLU A 8 -14.64 14.17 0.48
C GLU A 8 -13.80 15.40 0.03
N GLY A 9 -13.53 15.51 -1.28
CA GLY A 9 -12.58 16.49 -1.80
C GLY A 9 -11.16 16.20 -1.30
N ASP A 10 -10.51 17.19 -0.68
CA ASP A 10 -9.17 17.03 -0.11
C ASP A 10 -9.19 16.38 1.29
N ARG A 11 -10.37 16.21 1.87
CA ARG A 11 -10.56 15.60 3.18
C ARG A 11 -10.85 14.12 3.03
N VAL A 12 -10.19 13.32 3.86
CA VAL A 12 -10.37 11.87 3.92
C VAL A 12 -10.81 11.47 5.32
N LEU A 13 -11.98 10.89 5.43
CA LEU A 13 -12.50 10.34 6.67
C LEU A 13 -11.93 8.94 6.87
N THR A 14 -11.30 8.71 7.99
CA THR A 14 -10.68 7.42 8.36
C THR A 14 -11.65 6.63 9.22
N SER A 15 -11.94 5.39 8.84
CA SER A 15 -12.74 4.47 9.66
C SER A 15 -11.87 3.72 10.68
N PRO A 16 -12.44 3.12 11.73
CA PRO A 16 -11.71 2.26 12.67
C PRO A 16 -11.02 1.07 12.01
N TRP A 17 -11.41 0.70 10.78
CA TRP A 17 -10.81 -0.38 10.01
C TRP A 17 -9.40 -0.07 9.49
N ALA A 18 -8.93 1.18 9.63
CA ALA A 18 -7.54 1.54 9.38
C ALA A 18 -6.61 1.17 10.55
N ALA A 19 -7.14 0.85 11.72
CA ALA A 19 -6.37 0.67 12.95
C ALA A 19 -5.30 -0.42 12.84
N GLY A 20 -4.11 -0.13 13.38
CA GLY A 20 -3.03 -1.09 13.52
C GLY A 20 -3.21 -2.02 14.72
N PRO A 21 -2.37 -3.06 14.85
CA PRO A 21 -2.45 -4.02 15.94
C PRO A 21 -1.85 -3.51 17.26
N TRP A 22 -1.06 -2.43 17.20
CA TRP A 22 -0.30 -1.93 18.35
C TRP A 22 -1.10 -0.95 19.20
N ASP A 23 -1.83 -0.06 18.56
CA ASP A 23 -2.67 0.97 19.19
C ASP A 23 -3.92 1.18 18.33
N PRO A 24 -5.13 0.98 18.86
CA PRO A 24 -6.37 1.13 18.11
C PRO A 24 -6.68 2.58 17.69
N SER A 25 -5.99 3.56 18.26
CA SER A 25 -6.09 4.98 17.87
C SER A 25 -5.19 5.35 16.69
N LEU A 26 -4.29 4.44 16.28
CA LEU A 26 -3.30 4.64 15.21
C LEU A 26 -3.56 3.69 14.04
N GLN A 27 -3.28 4.17 12.84
CA GLN A 27 -3.43 3.38 11.61
C GLN A 27 -2.29 2.37 11.45
N HIS A 28 -2.60 1.23 10.83
CA HIS A 28 -1.60 0.35 10.24
C HIS A 28 -0.93 1.07 9.06
N GLY A 29 0.38 0.97 8.90
CA GLY A 29 1.14 1.68 7.86
C GLY A 29 0.66 1.41 6.42
N SER A 30 0.11 0.22 6.18
CA SER A 30 -0.50 -0.13 4.89
C SER A 30 -1.71 0.73 4.51
N ALA A 31 -2.47 1.26 5.50
CA ALA A 31 -3.64 2.08 5.21
C ALA A 31 -3.24 3.42 4.58
N PRO A 32 -2.38 4.26 5.18
CA PRO A 32 -1.93 5.49 4.54
C PRO A 32 -1.11 5.23 3.26
N ALA A 33 -0.35 4.12 3.16
CA ALA A 33 0.35 3.75 1.93
C ALA A 33 -0.62 3.50 0.77
N ALA A 34 -1.73 2.81 1.02
CA ALA A 34 -2.78 2.60 0.01
C ALA A 34 -3.49 3.91 -0.38
N LEU A 35 -3.74 4.81 0.58
CA LEU A 35 -4.31 6.13 0.30
C LEU A 35 -3.38 6.96 -0.59
N ILE A 36 -2.09 6.96 -0.33
CA ILE A 36 -1.07 7.62 -1.18
C ILE A 36 -1.06 7.01 -2.59
N ALA A 37 -1.11 5.67 -2.70
CA ALA A 37 -1.16 4.99 -3.99
C ALA A 37 -2.40 5.40 -4.80
N TRP A 38 -3.57 5.43 -4.16
CA TRP A 38 -4.81 5.92 -4.77
C TRP A 38 -4.68 7.38 -5.22
N ALA A 39 -4.19 8.27 -4.35
CA ALA A 39 -4.01 9.68 -4.69
C ALA A 39 -3.06 9.84 -5.88
N ALA A 40 -1.96 9.08 -5.91
CA ALA A 40 -1.00 9.09 -7.00
C ALA A 40 -1.65 8.70 -8.35
N GLU A 41 -2.49 7.67 -8.38
CA GLU A 41 -3.17 7.22 -9.59
C GLU A 41 -4.18 8.25 -10.11
N ASN A 42 -4.83 9.01 -9.20
CA ASN A 42 -5.85 10.00 -9.55
C ASN A 42 -5.29 11.36 -9.99
N ILE A 43 -3.98 11.60 -9.91
CA ILE A 43 -3.40 12.84 -10.43
C ILE A 43 -3.40 12.82 -11.95
N ALA A 44 -4.00 13.85 -12.53
CA ALA A 44 -4.17 14.00 -13.97
C ALA A 44 -2.84 13.93 -14.73
N CYS A 45 -2.87 13.28 -15.89
CA CYS A 45 -1.75 13.19 -16.81
C CYS A 45 -2.24 13.55 -18.22
N GLU A 46 -1.48 14.38 -18.94
CA GLU A 46 -1.77 14.72 -20.37
C GLU A 46 -1.69 13.50 -21.29
N ARG A 47 -0.96 12.48 -20.88
CA ARG A 47 -0.71 11.25 -21.64
C ARG A 47 -0.83 10.05 -20.69
N PRO A 48 -1.09 8.86 -21.20
CA PRO A 48 -1.09 7.64 -20.37
C PRO A 48 0.25 7.48 -19.64
N MET A 49 0.20 7.47 -18.32
CA MET A 49 1.34 7.26 -17.43
C MET A 49 1.00 6.23 -16.37
N GLN A 50 2.01 5.53 -15.89
CA GLN A 50 1.92 4.61 -14.77
C GLN A 50 2.91 4.99 -13.68
N VAL A 51 2.58 4.69 -12.43
CA VAL A 51 3.51 4.85 -11.32
C VAL A 51 4.62 3.81 -11.44
N ALA A 52 5.85 4.29 -11.49
CA ALA A 52 7.06 3.46 -11.59
C ALA A 52 7.83 3.42 -10.27
N ARG A 53 7.65 4.41 -9.42
CA ARG A 53 8.23 4.45 -8.08
C ARG A 53 7.28 5.18 -7.13
N LEU A 54 7.10 4.62 -5.95
CA LEU A 54 6.41 5.20 -4.82
C LEU A 54 7.33 5.08 -3.60
N THR A 55 7.72 6.22 -3.04
CA THR A 55 8.47 6.28 -1.78
C THR A 55 7.55 6.93 -0.75
N VAL A 56 7.33 6.27 0.37
CA VAL A 56 6.43 6.74 1.44
C VAL A 56 7.20 6.81 2.75
N ASP A 57 7.25 7.98 3.33
CA ASP A 57 7.87 8.25 4.63
C ASP A 57 6.76 8.48 5.66
N LEU A 58 6.63 7.56 6.63
CA LEU A 58 5.77 7.71 7.79
C LEU A 58 6.51 8.57 8.82
N LEU A 59 6.32 9.89 8.76
CA LEU A 59 7.05 10.85 9.60
C LEU A 59 6.62 10.77 11.07
N ARG A 60 5.37 10.35 11.31
CA ARG A 60 4.76 10.21 12.63
C ARG A 60 3.72 9.10 12.62
N PRO A 61 3.34 8.55 13.78
CA PRO A 61 2.17 7.69 13.87
C PRO A 61 0.93 8.39 13.27
N VAL A 62 0.23 7.71 12.38
CA VAL A 62 -0.94 8.26 11.70
C VAL A 62 -2.18 7.96 12.54
N PRO A 63 -2.92 8.97 13.04
CA PRO A 63 -4.07 8.73 13.92
C PRO A 63 -5.30 8.24 13.14
N ILE A 64 -6.23 7.59 13.84
CA ILE A 64 -7.60 7.34 13.37
C ILE A 64 -8.37 8.65 13.49
N ALA A 65 -8.17 9.53 12.53
CA ALA A 65 -8.77 10.86 12.48
C ALA A 65 -8.95 11.29 11.02
N PRO A 66 -9.72 12.33 10.72
CA PRO A 66 -9.76 12.90 9.39
C PRO A 66 -8.37 13.36 8.95
N LEU A 67 -8.01 13.00 7.71
CA LEU A 67 -6.78 13.41 7.06
C LEU A 67 -7.06 14.46 5.98
N GLU A 68 -6.09 15.32 5.71
CA GLU A 68 -6.05 16.18 4.55
C GLU A 68 -4.98 15.67 3.60
N VAL A 69 -5.31 15.53 2.31
CA VAL A 69 -4.38 15.09 1.26
C VAL A 69 -3.94 16.31 0.47
N LYS A 70 -2.65 16.59 0.44
CA LYS A 70 -2.06 17.64 -0.42
C LYS A 70 -1.19 17.00 -1.48
N THR A 71 -1.35 17.48 -2.71
CA THR A 71 -0.57 17.01 -3.85
C THR A 71 0.13 18.20 -4.51
N GLU A 72 1.37 18.02 -4.89
CA GLU A 72 2.18 18.99 -5.58
C GLU A 72 2.83 18.38 -6.82
N LEU A 73 2.61 18.99 -7.98
CA LEU A 73 3.27 18.59 -9.22
C LEU A 73 4.66 19.22 -9.27
N LEU A 74 5.69 18.46 -8.84
CA LEU A 74 7.08 18.93 -8.76
C LEU A 74 7.72 19.05 -10.15
N ARG A 75 7.34 18.16 -11.07
CA ARG A 75 7.83 18.17 -12.45
C ARG A 75 6.82 17.55 -13.40
N GLN A 76 6.50 18.27 -14.47
CA GLN A 76 5.75 17.78 -15.63
C GLN A 76 6.70 17.69 -16.82
N GLY A 77 6.92 16.49 -17.31
CA GLY A 77 7.73 16.25 -18.51
C GLY A 77 7.00 15.36 -19.51
N ARG A 78 7.49 15.32 -20.74
CA ARG A 78 6.90 14.49 -21.81
C ARG A 78 6.94 12.99 -21.51
N LYS A 79 7.94 12.52 -20.76
CA LYS A 79 8.17 11.09 -20.45
C LYS A 79 7.95 10.75 -18.99
N ILE A 80 8.07 11.72 -18.09
CA ILE A 80 7.99 11.53 -16.65
C ILE A 80 7.15 12.63 -16.00
N GLN A 81 6.53 12.30 -14.88
CA GLN A 81 5.89 13.21 -13.95
C GLN A 81 6.39 12.90 -12.55
N LEU A 82 6.85 13.93 -11.82
CA LEU A 82 7.26 13.79 -10.42
C LEU A 82 6.27 14.54 -9.54
N ILE A 83 5.78 13.91 -8.50
CA ILE A 83 4.71 14.39 -7.64
C ILE A 83 5.13 14.23 -6.18
N GLY A 84 4.88 15.26 -5.38
CA GLY A 84 4.86 15.20 -3.94
C GLY A 84 3.44 14.95 -3.44
N ILE A 85 3.25 14.07 -2.47
CA ILE A 85 1.99 13.86 -1.78
C ILE A 85 2.24 13.92 -0.28
N GLN A 86 1.40 14.65 0.44
CA GLN A 86 1.50 14.80 1.89
C GLN A 86 0.14 14.50 2.51
N LEU A 87 0.16 13.81 3.65
CA LEU A 87 -1.02 13.64 4.50
C LEU A 87 -0.83 14.45 5.79
N PHE A 88 -1.86 15.19 6.12
CA PHE A 88 -1.91 15.96 7.37
C PHE A 88 -3.03 15.43 8.26
N ALA A 89 -2.75 15.32 9.54
CA ALA A 89 -3.73 15.08 10.58
C ALA A 89 -3.73 16.27 11.54
N GLN A 90 -4.88 16.92 11.73
CA GLN A 90 -5.01 18.11 12.61
C GLN A 90 -3.96 19.21 12.32
N GLY A 91 -3.65 19.43 11.04
CA GLY A 91 -2.66 20.41 10.60
C GLY A 91 -1.19 19.97 10.73
N VAL A 92 -0.92 18.78 11.25
CA VAL A 92 0.43 18.21 11.37
C VAL A 92 0.69 17.23 10.24
N GLU A 93 1.81 17.39 9.53
CA GLU A 93 2.24 16.45 8.50
C GLU A 93 2.63 15.11 9.15
N VAL A 94 1.94 14.05 8.75
CA VAL A 94 2.16 12.69 9.30
C VAL A 94 2.78 11.74 8.27
N VAL A 95 2.52 11.97 6.98
CA VAL A 95 3.08 11.16 5.88
C VAL A 95 3.55 12.08 4.76
N ARG A 96 4.68 11.75 4.18
CA ARG A 96 5.21 12.36 2.96
C ARG A 96 5.52 11.29 1.92
N ALA A 97 5.19 11.55 0.66
CA ALA A 97 5.51 10.63 -0.41
C ALA A 97 6.08 11.34 -1.64
N SER A 98 6.97 10.63 -2.32
CA SER A 98 7.48 10.99 -3.65
C SER A 98 7.04 9.94 -4.66
N VAL A 99 6.37 10.39 -5.71
CA VAL A 99 5.81 9.54 -6.76
C VAL A 99 6.46 9.88 -8.09
N LEU A 100 7.02 8.88 -8.75
CA LEU A 100 7.48 8.99 -10.13
C LEU A 100 6.50 8.24 -11.03
N LYS A 101 5.84 8.96 -11.96
CA LYS A 101 5.13 8.35 -13.07
C LYS A 101 5.98 8.37 -14.33
N ILE A 102 5.86 7.32 -15.13
CA ILE A 102 6.49 7.21 -16.45
C ILE A 102 5.42 7.03 -17.52
N ARG A 103 5.70 7.54 -18.72
CA ARG A 103 4.81 7.38 -19.87
C ARG A 103 4.71 5.90 -20.27
N VAL A 104 3.50 5.42 -20.43
CA VAL A 104 3.24 4.11 -21.05
C VAL A 104 3.53 4.21 -22.55
N ALA A 105 4.36 3.31 -23.06
CA ALA A 105 4.69 3.22 -24.48
C ALA A 105 5.02 1.76 -24.83
N GLU A 106 4.72 1.38 -26.04
CA GLU A 106 5.24 0.12 -26.58
C GLU A 106 6.75 0.22 -26.74
N VAL A 107 7.47 -0.74 -26.19
CA VAL A 107 8.93 -0.84 -26.28
C VAL A 107 9.26 -2.23 -26.80
N ALA A 108 10.00 -2.31 -27.90
CA ALA A 108 10.54 -3.57 -28.38
C ALA A 108 11.56 -4.10 -27.35
N MET A 109 11.22 -5.19 -26.67
CA MET A 109 12.12 -5.81 -25.70
C MET A 109 13.11 -6.73 -26.41
N PRO A 110 14.43 -6.64 -26.11
CA PRO A 110 15.39 -7.63 -26.59
C PRO A 110 15.01 -9.02 -26.09
N GLY A 111 15.25 -10.08 -26.90
CA GLY A 111 14.93 -11.45 -26.54
C GLY A 111 15.64 -11.98 -25.27
N ILE A 112 16.72 -11.31 -24.85
CA ILE A 112 17.42 -11.60 -23.59
C ILE A 112 16.74 -10.99 -22.36
N ALA A 113 15.79 -10.08 -22.53
CA ALA A 113 15.01 -9.47 -21.44
C ALA A 113 13.79 -10.33 -21.11
N CYS A 114 13.97 -11.66 -21.03
CA CYS A 114 12.93 -12.57 -20.55
C CYS A 114 12.80 -12.40 -19.04
N GLU A 115 11.57 -12.23 -18.56
CA GLU A 115 11.28 -12.34 -17.14
C GLU A 115 11.58 -13.78 -16.69
N GLU A 116 12.42 -13.90 -15.67
CA GLU A 116 12.59 -15.17 -14.96
C GLU A 116 11.26 -15.46 -14.26
N GLN A 117 10.56 -16.49 -14.70
CA GLN A 117 9.35 -16.92 -14.02
C GLN A 117 9.72 -17.49 -12.66
N LEU A 118 9.35 -16.77 -11.60
CA LEU A 118 9.47 -17.30 -10.25
C LEU A 118 8.51 -18.49 -10.11
N ASP A 119 9.05 -19.69 -9.93
CA ASP A 119 8.27 -20.88 -9.62
C ASP A 119 7.82 -20.82 -8.15
N LEU A 120 6.77 -20.06 -7.90
CA LEU A 120 6.17 -19.92 -6.59
C LEU A 120 4.97 -20.85 -6.47
N PRO A 121 4.83 -21.60 -5.36
CA PRO A 121 3.64 -22.38 -5.09
C PRO A 121 2.39 -21.49 -5.13
N SER A 122 1.27 -22.00 -5.65
CA SER A 122 0.02 -21.24 -5.69
C SER A 122 -0.49 -20.92 -4.28
N ALA A 123 -1.31 -19.87 -4.15
CA ALA A 123 -1.93 -19.52 -2.88
C ALA A 123 -2.81 -20.64 -2.30
N GLU A 124 -3.35 -21.52 -3.16
CA GLU A 124 -4.19 -22.66 -2.76
C GLU A 124 -3.40 -23.71 -1.97
N CYS A 125 -2.10 -23.87 -2.29
CA CYS A 125 -1.19 -24.76 -1.55
C CYS A 125 -0.76 -24.16 -0.19
N GLY A 126 -1.04 -22.87 0.05
CA GLY A 126 -0.62 -22.16 1.23
C GLY A 126 -1.52 -22.46 2.45
N ARG A 127 -0.90 -22.46 3.63
CA ARG A 127 -1.60 -22.53 4.91
C ARG A 127 -1.84 -21.13 5.48
N HIS A 128 -2.81 -21.00 6.37
CA HIS A 128 -2.95 -19.79 7.16
C HIS A 128 -1.75 -19.68 8.11
N PRO A 129 -1.10 -18.52 8.19
CA PRO A 129 -0.09 -18.31 9.23
C PRO A 129 -0.74 -18.34 10.61
N ASP A 130 0.00 -18.82 11.60
CA ASP A 130 -0.42 -18.73 12.99
C ASP A 130 -0.38 -17.26 13.43
N VAL A 131 -1.55 -16.64 13.50
CA VAL A 131 -1.70 -15.25 13.90
C VAL A 131 -2.20 -15.16 15.33
N THR A 132 -1.59 -14.28 16.11
CA THR A 132 -2.02 -14.04 17.49
C THR A 132 -3.32 -13.22 17.52
N ALA A 133 -4.03 -13.23 18.66
CA ALA A 133 -5.26 -12.43 18.83
C ALA A 133 -5.05 -10.93 18.55
N LYS A 134 -3.84 -10.39 18.75
CA LYS A 134 -3.48 -9.01 18.44
C LYS A 134 -3.51 -8.68 16.93
N THR A 135 -3.28 -9.68 16.08
CA THR A 135 -3.32 -9.52 14.62
C THR A 135 -4.74 -9.60 14.04
N GLN A 136 -5.75 -9.81 14.88
CA GLN A 136 -7.15 -9.94 14.47
C GLN A 136 -7.96 -8.65 14.68
N SER A 137 -7.33 -7.49 14.74
CA SER A 137 -8.01 -6.21 14.91
C SER A 137 -7.74 -5.23 13.77
N GLY A 138 -8.67 -4.33 13.53
CA GLY A 138 -8.51 -3.23 12.58
C GLY A 138 -8.20 -3.69 11.16
N PHE A 139 -7.16 -3.11 10.57
CA PHE A 139 -6.78 -3.32 9.18
C PHE A 139 -6.46 -4.78 8.85
N LEU A 140 -5.82 -5.49 9.78
CA LEU A 140 -5.39 -6.88 9.57
C LEU A 140 -6.56 -7.86 9.43
N THR A 141 -7.74 -7.55 9.97
CA THR A 141 -8.92 -8.42 9.84
C THR A 141 -9.42 -8.60 8.41
N HIS A 142 -8.92 -7.77 7.48
CA HIS A 142 -9.34 -7.73 6.09
C HIS A 142 -8.21 -8.07 5.12
N ILE A 143 -7.14 -8.65 5.66
CA ILE A 143 -6.03 -9.17 4.88
C ILE A 143 -5.99 -10.69 5.03
N SER A 144 -6.36 -11.39 3.98
CA SER A 144 -6.20 -12.84 3.90
C SER A 144 -4.76 -13.18 3.53
N MET A 145 -4.14 -14.06 4.29
CA MET A 145 -2.76 -14.50 4.09
C MET A 145 -2.69 -16.00 3.81
N ARG A 146 -1.80 -16.39 2.90
CA ARG A 146 -1.47 -17.80 2.60
C ARG A 146 0.05 -17.94 2.56
N GLN A 147 0.61 -18.58 3.56
CA GLN A 147 2.03 -18.87 3.66
C GLN A 147 2.37 -20.11 2.83
N VAL A 148 3.27 -19.98 1.87
CA VAL A 148 3.67 -21.05 0.94
C VAL A 148 5.10 -21.53 1.18
N ALA A 149 5.95 -20.74 1.85
CA ALA A 149 7.28 -21.13 2.26
C ALA A 149 7.71 -20.41 3.53
N GLY A 150 8.59 -21.00 4.30
CA GLY A 150 9.10 -20.46 5.56
C GLY A 150 8.05 -20.36 6.66
N GLN A 151 8.27 -19.48 7.63
CA GLN A 151 7.33 -19.15 8.71
C GLN A 151 7.27 -17.64 8.89
N SER A 152 6.06 -17.06 8.78
CA SER A 152 5.85 -15.66 9.10
C SER A 152 6.09 -15.40 10.57
N LEU A 153 6.62 -14.22 10.91
CA LEU A 153 6.92 -13.80 12.28
C LEU A 153 7.99 -14.67 12.98
N GLN A 154 8.77 -15.41 12.20
CA GLN A 154 9.93 -16.16 12.68
C GLN A 154 11.16 -15.71 11.92
N PRO A 155 12.35 -15.75 12.50
CA PRO A 155 13.59 -15.47 11.77
C PRO A 155 13.77 -16.38 10.58
N GLY A 156 14.11 -15.77 9.42
CA GLY A 156 14.39 -16.48 8.19
C GLY A 156 13.52 -16.09 7.00
N PRO A 157 13.80 -16.62 5.82
CA PRO A 157 13.05 -16.32 4.61
C PRO A 157 11.64 -16.93 4.65
N ALA A 158 10.65 -16.15 4.25
CA ALA A 158 9.28 -16.62 4.11
C ALA A 158 8.63 -16.08 2.84
N SER A 159 7.64 -16.82 2.31
CA SER A 159 6.84 -16.41 1.16
C SER A 159 5.36 -16.50 1.53
N VAL A 160 4.66 -15.40 1.33
CA VAL A 160 3.24 -15.28 1.70
C VAL A 160 2.47 -14.61 0.59
N TRP A 161 1.36 -15.20 0.18
CA TRP A 161 0.36 -14.55 -0.65
C TRP A 161 -0.58 -13.71 0.21
N TYR A 162 -0.88 -12.50 -0.25
CA TYR A 162 -1.79 -11.56 0.40
C TYR A 162 -2.98 -11.26 -0.49
N ARG A 163 -4.17 -11.21 0.11
CA ARG A 163 -5.37 -10.72 -0.54
C ARG A 163 -6.05 -9.69 0.35
N VAL A 164 -6.42 -8.56 -0.24
CA VAL A 164 -7.14 -7.49 0.44
C VAL A 164 -8.64 -7.74 0.24
N ASP A 165 -9.35 -8.00 1.32
CA ASP A 165 -10.77 -8.41 1.31
C ASP A 165 -11.74 -7.25 1.58
N ARG A 166 -11.25 -6.08 2.02
CA ARG A 166 -12.06 -4.88 2.31
C ARG A 166 -11.75 -3.76 1.31
N PRO A 167 -12.78 -3.00 0.86
CA PRO A 167 -12.55 -1.78 0.10
C PRO A 167 -11.67 -0.79 0.88
N ILE A 168 -10.67 -0.23 0.22
CA ILE A 168 -9.78 0.76 0.83
C ILE A 168 -10.42 2.15 0.74
N ILE A 169 -10.86 2.54 -0.46
CA ILE A 169 -11.56 3.79 -0.69
C ILE A 169 -13.02 3.45 -1.01
N ASP A 170 -13.94 4.16 -0.38
CA ASP A 170 -15.38 3.96 -0.58
C ASP A 170 -15.77 4.17 -2.05
N GLY A 171 -16.47 3.19 -2.61
CA GLY A 171 -16.91 3.20 -4.01
C GLY A 171 -15.80 3.01 -5.06
N VAL A 172 -14.53 2.77 -4.66
CA VAL A 172 -13.41 2.63 -5.58
C VAL A 172 -12.85 1.20 -5.56
N PRO A 173 -12.71 0.54 -6.72
CA PRO A 173 -12.03 -0.75 -6.82
C PRO A 173 -10.55 -0.63 -6.39
N ILE A 174 -10.05 -1.66 -5.73
CA ILE A 174 -8.64 -1.70 -5.31
C ILE A 174 -7.76 -1.96 -6.53
N SER A 175 -6.90 -0.99 -6.86
CA SER A 175 -5.96 -1.10 -7.97
C SER A 175 -4.78 -2.05 -7.67
N PRO A 176 -4.05 -2.52 -8.69
CA PRO A 176 -2.81 -3.27 -8.50
C PRO A 176 -1.75 -2.48 -7.69
N LEU A 177 -1.65 -1.17 -7.90
CA LEU A 177 -0.72 -0.32 -7.15
C LEU A 177 -1.10 -0.23 -5.67
N MET A 178 -2.38 -0.04 -5.36
CA MET A 178 -2.86 -0.04 -3.96
C MET A 178 -2.55 -1.36 -3.27
N ARG A 179 -2.75 -2.51 -3.96
CA ARG A 179 -2.38 -3.83 -3.41
C ARG A 179 -0.89 -3.94 -3.13
N ALA A 180 -0.05 -3.52 -4.08
CA ALA A 180 1.40 -3.52 -3.90
C ALA A 180 1.84 -2.64 -2.73
N ALA A 181 1.28 -1.43 -2.60
CA ALA A 181 1.57 -0.51 -1.51
C ALA A 181 1.17 -1.08 -0.14
N ILE A 182 0.02 -1.76 -0.06
CA ILE A 182 -0.44 -2.45 1.15
C ILE A 182 0.56 -3.54 1.55
N VAL A 183 0.92 -4.41 0.61
CA VAL A 183 1.76 -5.59 0.89
C VAL A 183 3.19 -5.19 1.22
N ALA A 184 3.70 -4.10 0.67
CA ALA A 184 5.06 -3.61 0.94
C ALA A 184 5.34 -3.38 2.44
N ASP A 185 4.33 -2.93 3.20
CA ASP A 185 4.43 -2.72 4.64
C ASP A 185 4.48 -4.04 5.46
N PHE A 186 3.99 -5.15 4.89
CA PHE A 186 4.03 -6.46 5.55
C PHE A 186 5.39 -7.14 5.46
N CYS A 187 6.29 -6.68 4.58
CA CYS A 187 7.59 -7.32 4.39
C CYS A 187 8.43 -7.34 5.68
N ASN A 188 8.26 -6.32 6.52
CA ASN A 188 8.96 -6.22 7.81
C ASN A 188 8.64 -7.39 8.76
N GLY A 189 7.41 -7.90 8.77
CA GLY A 189 7.00 -9.01 9.63
C GLY A 189 7.01 -10.39 8.95
N THR A 190 7.21 -10.43 7.61
CA THR A 190 7.12 -11.68 6.86
C THR A 190 8.42 -12.47 6.89
N SER A 191 9.57 -11.82 6.87
CA SER A 191 10.91 -12.43 6.82
C SER A 191 11.83 -11.73 7.81
N ALA A 192 11.56 -11.86 9.10
CA ALA A 192 12.38 -11.27 10.15
C ALA A 192 13.78 -11.90 10.18
N ILE A 193 14.80 -11.11 10.50
CA ILE A 193 16.18 -11.57 10.64
C ILE A 193 16.51 -11.82 12.12
N VAL A 194 15.89 -11.06 12.99
CA VAL A 194 16.08 -11.11 14.45
C VAL A 194 14.73 -11.11 15.16
N ASP A 195 14.71 -11.63 16.38
CA ASP A 195 13.53 -11.61 17.25
C ASP A 195 13.22 -10.18 17.76
#